data_dfdb25bc580f7c3699743d7cea0efb7c
#
_entry.id   dfdb25bc580f7c3699743d7cea0efb7c
#
_cell.length_a   1.000
_cell.length_b   1.000
_cell.length_c   1.000
_cell.angle_alpha   90.00
_cell.angle_beta   90.00
_cell.angle_gamma   90.00
#
_symmetry.space_group_name_H-M   'P 1'
#
loop_
_entity.id
_entity.type
_entity.pdbx_description
1 polymer ?
#
loop_
_entity_poly.entity_id
_entity_poly.type
_entity_poly.pdbx_seq_one_letter_code
_entity_poly.pdbx_strand_id
1 'polypeptide(L)'
;MDLKLHDIPNTVYSAAKGLAKFNIDILTVHAAGGSEMLKGAKRAMIEAGVNTKVIAITQLTSTSEEDMRKEQNIQTSIEESVLNYARLAKESGVDGVVSSVLETKKIREQSGEDFIIINPGIRLAEDSKGDQKRVATPIDANRDGASYIVVGRSITGNVNPEERYRVIKNMFEMGDKYVR
;
A
#
# COMPACT_ATOMS: atom_id res chain seq x y z
N MET A 1 0.77 8.23 8.60
CA MET A 1 1.98 8.99 8.20
C MET A 1 2.75 8.17 7.16
N ASP A 2 2.97 8.74 5.99
CA ASP A 2 3.55 8.02 4.83
C ASP A 2 5.05 8.32 4.68
N LEU A 3 5.86 7.80 5.60
CA LEU A 3 7.32 8.01 5.63
C LEU A 3 8.10 6.91 4.90
N LYS A 4 7.52 5.73 4.75
CA LYS A 4 8.15 4.57 4.11
C LYS A 4 9.51 4.23 4.73
N LEU A 5 9.54 4.06 6.07
CA LEU A 5 10.78 3.79 6.80
C LEU A 5 11.48 2.55 6.23
N HIS A 6 12.79 2.69 6.00
CA HIS A 6 13.63 1.63 5.46
C HIS A 6 15.06 1.83 5.97
N ASP A 7 15.45 1.08 6.97
CA ASP A 7 16.77 1.16 7.62
C ASP A 7 17.00 -0.15 8.42
N ILE A 8 18.11 -0.26 9.11
CA ILE A 8 18.36 -1.40 10.00
C ILE A 8 17.30 -1.48 11.10
N PRO A 9 17.00 -2.70 11.62
CA PRO A 9 15.85 -2.94 12.50
C PRO A 9 15.76 -2.01 13.71
N ASN A 10 16.89 -1.73 14.39
CA ASN A 10 16.89 -0.87 15.57
C ASN A 10 16.62 0.61 15.24
N THR A 11 17.09 1.10 14.10
CA THR A 11 16.81 2.47 13.65
C THR A 11 15.33 2.64 13.35
N VAL A 12 14.73 1.69 12.62
CA VAL A 12 13.28 1.72 12.31
C VAL A 12 12.45 1.59 13.58
N TYR A 13 12.82 0.69 14.51
CA TYR A 13 12.16 0.59 15.82
C TYR A 13 12.18 1.93 16.57
N SER A 14 13.34 2.57 16.67
CA SER A 14 13.50 3.84 17.40
C SER A 14 12.72 4.99 16.74
N ALA A 15 12.76 5.07 15.40
CA ALA A 15 11.99 6.05 14.64
C ALA A 15 10.48 5.85 14.84
N ALA A 16 10.00 4.62 14.69
CA ALA A 16 8.61 4.27 14.90
C ALA A 16 8.15 4.62 16.32
N LYS A 17 8.93 4.24 17.35
CA LYS A 17 8.63 4.58 18.74
C LYS A 17 8.55 6.09 18.99
N GLY A 18 9.46 6.86 18.37
CA GLY A 18 9.42 8.33 18.43
C GLY A 18 8.18 8.94 17.76
N LEU A 19 7.63 8.27 16.73
CA LEU A 19 6.42 8.69 16.02
C LEU A 19 5.12 8.33 16.75
N ALA A 20 5.13 7.33 17.61
CA ALA A 20 3.95 6.89 18.37
C ALA A 20 3.28 8.01 19.17
N LYS A 21 4.05 8.98 19.67
CA LYS A 21 3.54 10.15 20.41
C LYS A 21 2.58 11.04 19.60
N PHE A 22 2.57 10.95 18.28
CA PHE A 22 1.70 11.77 17.42
C PHE A 22 0.32 11.13 17.18
N ASN A 23 0.03 9.97 17.77
CA ASN A 23 -1.24 9.26 17.66
C ASN A 23 -1.72 9.12 16.20
N ILE A 24 -0.82 8.67 15.34
CA ILE A 24 -1.08 8.46 13.91
C ILE A 24 -1.84 7.15 13.68
N ASP A 25 -2.74 7.11 12.71
CA ASP A 25 -3.52 5.91 12.39
C ASP A 25 -2.66 4.86 11.64
N ILE A 26 -1.84 5.32 10.68
CA ILE A 26 -1.05 4.47 9.80
C ILE A 26 0.40 4.98 9.73
N LEU A 27 1.34 4.04 9.88
CA LEU A 27 2.77 4.22 9.60
C LEU A 27 3.19 3.30 8.47
N THR A 28 3.85 3.83 7.44
CA THR A 28 4.37 3.03 6.34
C THR A 28 5.85 2.70 6.51
N VAL A 29 6.22 1.45 6.16
CA VAL A 29 7.59 0.92 6.15
C VAL A 29 7.82 0.15 4.85
N HIS A 30 9.06 -0.10 4.43
CA HIS A 30 9.32 -0.94 3.26
C HIS A 30 9.45 -2.42 3.62
N ALA A 31 8.74 -3.31 2.90
CA ALA A 31 8.87 -4.75 3.08
C ALA A 31 10.29 -5.26 2.74
N ALA A 32 10.96 -4.59 1.82
CA ALA A 32 12.34 -4.90 1.42
C ALA A 32 13.37 -4.77 2.57
N GLY A 33 13.02 -4.11 3.67
CA GLY A 33 13.85 -4.07 4.88
C GLY A 33 13.92 -5.39 5.65
N GLY A 34 13.10 -6.39 5.27
CA GLY A 34 13.13 -7.74 5.83
C GLY A 34 12.34 -7.89 7.13
N SER A 35 12.20 -9.15 7.57
CA SER A 35 11.33 -9.52 8.70
C SER A 35 11.68 -8.84 10.01
N GLU A 36 12.98 -8.74 10.33
CA GLU A 36 13.41 -8.14 11.60
C GLU A 36 13.12 -6.64 11.68
N MET A 37 13.24 -5.92 10.55
CA MET A 37 12.86 -4.52 10.47
C MET A 37 11.35 -4.34 10.64
N LEU A 38 10.55 -5.17 9.97
CA LEU A 38 9.08 -5.16 10.07
C LEU A 38 8.61 -5.45 11.49
N LYS A 39 9.16 -6.51 12.11
CA LYS A 39 8.90 -6.85 13.52
C LYS A 39 9.29 -5.71 14.46
N GLY A 40 10.42 -5.05 14.20
CA GLY A 40 10.89 -3.90 14.97
C GLY A 40 9.88 -2.74 14.93
N ALA A 41 9.40 -2.38 13.74
CA ALA A 41 8.37 -1.34 13.57
C ALA A 41 7.07 -1.69 14.31
N LYS A 42 6.59 -2.93 14.18
CA LYS A 42 5.35 -3.38 14.85
C LYS A 42 5.51 -3.40 16.37
N ARG A 43 6.62 -3.94 16.87
CA ARG A 43 6.94 -3.96 18.30
C ARG A 43 6.95 -2.55 18.90
N ALA A 44 7.51 -1.56 18.20
CA ALA A 44 7.53 -0.18 18.67
C ALA A 44 6.12 0.38 18.94
N MET A 45 5.15 0.08 18.08
CA MET A 45 3.76 0.51 18.25
C MET A 45 3.07 -0.21 19.43
N ILE A 46 3.30 -1.52 19.54
CA ILE A 46 2.75 -2.33 20.65
C ILE A 46 3.29 -1.83 22.00
N GLU A 47 4.60 -1.65 22.11
CA GLU A 47 5.24 -1.17 23.34
C GLU A 47 4.86 0.26 23.72
N ALA A 48 4.53 1.08 22.72
CA ALA A 48 4.02 2.42 22.95
C ALA A 48 2.53 2.45 23.36
N GLY A 49 1.83 1.33 23.31
CA GLY A 49 0.41 1.22 23.66
C GLY A 49 -0.53 1.96 22.71
N VAL A 50 -0.13 2.16 21.44
CA VAL A 50 -0.93 2.88 20.43
C VAL A 50 -1.54 1.93 19.41
N ASN A 51 -2.66 2.34 18.80
CA ASN A 51 -3.39 1.55 17.79
C ASN A 51 -2.90 1.79 16.34
N THR A 52 -1.75 2.43 16.17
CA THR A 52 -1.16 2.70 14.85
C THR A 52 -0.98 1.42 14.05
N LYS A 53 -1.53 1.38 12.84
CA LYS A 53 -1.35 0.27 11.90
C LYS A 53 -0.02 0.44 11.17
N VAL A 54 0.79 -0.61 11.17
CA VAL A 54 2.04 -0.65 10.40
C VAL A 54 1.77 -1.32 9.06
N ILE A 55 2.00 -0.59 7.97
CA ILE A 55 1.69 -1.04 6.60
C ILE A 55 2.98 -1.11 5.79
N ALA A 56 3.28 -2.27 5.22
CA ALA A 56 4.50 -2.51 4.48
C ALA A 56 4.33 -2.23 2.97
N ILE A 57 5.21 -1.40 2.41
CA ILE A 57 5.27 -1.16 0.96
C ILE A 57 5.88 -2.39 0.30
N THR A 58 5.21 -2.96 -0.68
CA THR A 58 5.72 -4.04 -1.53
C THR A 58 6.58 -3.46 -2.66
N GLN A 59 6.28 -3.74 -3.94
CA GLN A 59 6.93 -3.05 -5.05
C GLN A 59 6.19 -1.75 -5.38
N LEU A 60 6.94 -0.69 -5.71
CA LEU A 60 6.34 0.59 -6.09
C LEU A 60 5.57 0.46 -7.41
N THR A 61 4.46 1.17 -7.54
CA THR A 61 3.63 1.14 -8.77
C THR A 61 4.30 1.82 -9.97
N SER A 62 5.41 2.54 -9.76
CA SER A 62 6.29 3.07 -10.80
C SER A 62 7.34 2.06 -11.28
N THR A 63 7.61 1.00 -10.51
CA THR A 63 8.59 -0.04 -10.88
C THR A 63 7.98 -1.00 -11.91
N SER A 64 8.67 -1.19 -13.03
CA SER A 64 8.38 -2.25 -13.98
C SER A 64 9.14 -3.53 -13.63
N GLU A 65 8.75 -4.64 -14.24
CA GLU A 65 9.48 -5.91 -14.07
C GLU A 65 10.92 -5.81 -14.60
N GLU A 66 11.12 -5.05 -15.66
CA GLU A 66 12.45 -4.80 -16.23
C GLU A 66 13.34 -4.00 -15.27
N ASP A 67 12.82 -2.91 -14.69
CA ASP A 67 13.55 -2.11 -13.70
C ASP A 67 13.88 -2.95 -12.46
N MET A 68 12.92 -3.74 -11.98
CA MET A 68 13.12 -4.64 -10.84
C MET A 68 14.25 -5.63 -11.08
N ARG A 69 14.31 -6.24 -12.29
CA ARG A 69 15.38 -7.17 -12.65
C ARG A 69 16.74 -6.49 -12.78
N LYS A 70 16.79 -5.33 -13.44
CA LYS A 70 18.05 -4.63 -13.74
C LYS A 70 18.62 -3.89 -12.53
N GLU A 71 17.76 -3.21 -11.76
CA GLU A 71 18.18 -2.27 -10.72
C GLU A 71 18.14 -2.89 -9.31
N GLN A 72 17.18 -3.78 -9.06
CA GLN A 72 17.02 -4.45 -7.77
C GLN A 72 17.60 -5.87 -7.75
N ASN A 73 18.03 -6.39 -8.92
CA ASN A 73 18.53 -7.77 -9.09
C ASN A 73 17.54 -8.86 -8.63
N ILE A 74 16.23 -8.61 -8.76
CA ILE A 74 15.18 -9.58 -8.45
C ILE A 74 14.75 -10.25 -9.76
N GLN A 75 14.97 -11.56 -9.87
CA GLN A 75 14.79 -12.31 -11.11
C GLN A 75 13.39 -12.93 -11.28
N THR A 76 12.56 -12.91 -10.25
CA THR A 76 11.16 -13.37 -10.29
C THR A 76 10.27 -12.38 -11.06
N SER A 77 9.02 -12.74 -11.34
CA SER A 77 8.03 -11.79 -11.83
C SER A 77 7.72 -10.73 -10.76
N ILE A 78 7.21 -9.57 -11.19
CA ILE A 78 6.83 -8.52 -10.25
C ILE A 78 5.69 -8.98 -9.33
N GLU A 79 4.78 -9.79 -9.85
CA GLU A 79 3.70 -10.40 -9.07
C GLU A 79 4.25 -11.32 -7.97
N GLU A 80 5.17 -12.23 -8.30
CA GLU A 80 5.80 -13.11 -7.31
C GLU A 80 6.55 -12.33 -6.25
N SER A 81 7.26 -11.26 -6.63
CA SER A 81 7.95 -10.37 -5.69
C SER A 81 6.96 -9.69 -4.73
N VAL A 82 5.84 -9.16 -5.26
CA VAL A 82 4.79 -8.52 -4.43
C VAL A 82 4.16 -9.53 -3.47
N LEU A 83 3.80 -10.71 -3.94
CA LEU A 83 3.20 -11.77 -3.11
C LEU A 83 4.16 -12.26 -2.02
N ASN A 84 5.46 -12.38 -2.33
CA ASN A 84 6.48 -12.71 -1.35
C ASN A 84 6.60 -11.63 -0.26
N TYR A 85 6.61 -10.35 -0.64
CA TYR A 85 6.63 -9.25 0.32
C TYR A 85 5.35 -9.19 1.17
N ALA A 86 4.18 -9.47 0.59
CA ALA A 86 2.92 -9.53 1.33
C ALA A 86 2.91 -10.67 2.36
N ARG A 87 3.41 -11.85 1.97
CA ARG A 87 3.59 -12.99 2.87
C ARG A 87 4.56 -12.64 4.02
N LEU A 88 5.73 -12.08 3.68
CA LEU A 88 6.74 -11.66 4.66
C LEU A 88 6.17 -10.64 5.66
N ALA A 89 5.39 -9.67 5.16
CA ALA A 89 4.72 -8.66 5.99
C ALA A 89 3.75 -9.32 6.97
N LYS A 90 2.88 -10.21 6.49
CA LYS A 90 1.92 -10.95 7.34
C LYS A 90 2.63 -11.80 8.40
N GLU A 91 3.64 -12.58 8.01
CA GLU A 91 4.42 -13.41 8.93
C GLU A 91 5.22 -12.59 9.96
N SER A 92 5.56 -11.35 9.63
CA SER A 92 6.21 -10.40 10.54
C SER A 92 5.23 -9.70 11.50
N GLY A 93 3.92 -9.94 11.38
CA GLY A 93 2.89 -9.39 12.25
C GLY A 93 2.52 -7.94 11.98
N VAL A 94 2.91 -7.35 10.85
CA VAL A 94 2.41 -6.01 10.45
C VAL A 94 0.98 -6.10 9.94
N ASP A 95 0.26 -4.98 9.98
CA ASP A 95 -1.19 -4.96 9.82
C ASP A 95 -1.66 -5.03 8.36
N GLY A 96 -0.75 -4.82 7.40
CA GLY A 96 -1.12 -4.82 5.99
C GLY A 96 0.00 -4.40 5.05
N VAL A 97 -0.37 -4.22 3.80
CA VAL A 97 0.57 -3.82 2.73
C VAL A 97 0.02 -2.69 1.85
N VAL A 98 0.95 -2.02 1.17
CA VAL A 98 0.68 -1.21 -0.02
C VAL A 98 1.09 -2.01 -1.25
N SER A 99 0.18 -2.20 -2.20
CA SER A 99 0.40 -2.92 -3.46
C SER A 99 -0.38 -2.27 -4.61
N SER A 100 -0.09 -2.66 -5.86
CA SER A 100 -0.98 -2.33 -6.97
C SER A 100 -2.30 -3.12 -6.86
N VAL A 101 -3.37 -2.58 -7.45
CA VAL A 101 -4.66 -3.30 -7.59
C VAL A 101 -4.47 -4.63 -8.29
N LEU A 102 -3.51 -4.72 -9.24
CA LEU A 102 -3.27 -5.93 -10.05
C LEU A 102 -2.96 -7.18 -9.21
N GLU A 103 -2.37 -7.02 -8.03
CA GLU A 103 -2.06 -8.13 -7.12
C GLU A 103 -3.04 -8.25 -5.94
N THR A 104 -3.96 -7.30 -5.77
CA THR A 104 -4.83 -7.19 -4.59
C THR A 104 -5.64 -8.45 -4.33
N LYS A 105 -6.27 -9.01 -5.36
CA LYS A 105 -7.08 -10.24 -5.23
C LYS A 105 -6.25 -11.40 -4.70
N LYS A 106 -5.06 -11.63 -5.25
CA LYS A 106 -4.16 -12.72 -4.81
C LYS A 106 -3.64 -12.50 -3.39
N ILE A 107 -3.31 -11.24 -3.04
CA ILE A 107 -2.92 -10.89 -1.67
C ILE A 107 -4.09 -11.16 -0.71
N ARG A 108 -5.33 -10.79 -1.08
CA ARG A 108 -6.53 -11.04 -0.27
C ARG A 108 -6.75 -12.54 -0.03
N GLU A 109 -6.67 -13.35 -1.09
CA GLU A 109 -6.79 -14.80 -1.02
C GLU A 109 -5.71 -15.43 -0.11
N GLN A 110 -4.47 -14.93 -0.17
CA GLN A 110 -3.35 -15.42 0.64
C GLN A 110 -3.40 -14.93 2.09
N SER A 111 -3.91 -13.72 2.33
CA SER A 111 -3.76 -13.03 3.62
C SER A 111 -5.05 -12.97 4.45
N GLY A 112 -6.22 -13.23 3.86
CA GLY A 112 -7.51 -13.16 4.54
C GLY A 112 -8.06 -11.74 4.69
N GLU A 113 -9.28 -11.62 5.22
CA GLU A 113 -10.06 -10.38 5.21
C GLU A 113 -9.52 -9.29 6.15
N ASP A 114 -8.91 -9.66 7.27
CA ASP A 114 -8.41 -8.71 8.27
C ASP A 114 -7.12 -8.00 7.87
N PHE A 115 -6.43 -8.50 6.83
CA PHE A 115 -5.18 -7.90 6.36
C PHE A 115 -5.44 -6.66 5.53
N ILE A 116 -4.90 -5.51 5.95
CA ILE A 116 -5.13 -4.23 5.29
C ILE A 116 -4.39 -4.18 3.96
N ILE A 117 -5.11 -3.88 2.87
CA ILE A 117 -4.52 -3.68 1.55
C ILE A 117 -4.82 -2.26 1.10
N ILE A 118 -3.77 -1.47 0.85
CA ILE A 118 -3.87 -0.07 0.40
C ILE A 118 -3.36 0.01 -1.03
N ASN A 119 -4.19 0.50 -1.94
CA ASN A 119 -3.85 0.60 -3.35
C ASN A 119 -3.61 2.04 -3.81
N PRO A 120 -2.37 2.44 -4.11
CA PRO A 120 -2.05 3.61 -4.91
C PRO A 120 -2.21 3.32 -6.41
N GLY A 121 -1.92 4.32 -7.24
CA GLY A 121 -1.99 4.16 -8.70
C GLY A 121 -3.42 4.19 -9.24
N ILE A 122 -4.36 4.75 -8.48
CA ILE A 122 -5.76 4.87 -8.89
C ILE A 122 -5.92 5.99 -9.91
N ARG A 123 -6.60 5.67 -11.01
CA ARG A 123 -6.91 6.60 -12.11
C ARG A 123 -8.33 6.36 -12.63
N LEU A 124 -9.00 7.41 -13.10
CA LEU A 124 -10.17 7.23 -13.93
C LEU A 124 -9.76 7.02 -15.39
N ALA A 125 -10.69 6.54 -16.21
CA ALA A 125 -10.40 6.19 -17.61
C ALA A 125 -9.86 7.38 -18.44
N GLU A 126 -10.29 8.59 -18.11
CA GLU A 126 -9.88 9.84 -18.76
C GLU A 126 -8.58 10.44 -18.20
N ASP A 127 -8.06 9.92 -17.10
CA ASP A 127 -6.87 10.47 -16.46
C ASP A 127 -5.58 10.06 -17.18
N SER A 128 -4.60 10.96 -17.20
CA SER A 128 -3.24 10.63 -17.60
C SER A 128 -2.60 9.65 -16.60
N LYS A 129 -1.92 8.63 -17.12
CA LYS A 129 -1.16 7.67 -16.29
C LYS A 129 0.02 8.33 -15.58
N GLY A 130 0.63 9.36 -16.20
CA GLY A 130 1.83 10.01 -15.68
C GLY A 130 2.99 9.01 -15.51
N ASP A 131 3.63 9.05 -14.35
CA ASP A 131 4.73 8.16 -13.95
C ASP A 131 4.28 6.77 -13.45
N GLN A 132 2.97 6.53 -13.36
CA GLN A 132 2.42 5.26 -12.88
C GLN A 132 2.39 4.23 -14.03
N LYS A 133 3.08 3.10 -13.86
CA LYS A 133 3.11 1.99 -14.83
C LYS A 133 1.98 0.99 -14.60
N ARG A 134 1.50 0.88 -13.36
CA ARG A 134 0.46 -0.07 -12.91
C ARG A 134 -0.71 0.69 -12.30
N VAL A 135 -1.73 0.98 -13.13
CA VAL A 135 -2.91 1.76 -12.76
C VAL A 135 -4.18 0.92 -12.85
N ALA A 136 -5.18 1.27 -12.04
CA ALA A 136 -6.51 0.68 -12.06
C ALA A 136 -7.55 1.71 -11.61
N THR A 137 -8.84 1.38 -11.79
CA THR A 137 -9.94 2.25 -11.37
C THR A 137 -10.30 2.03 -9.89
N PRO A 138 -11.05 2.96 -9.26
CA PRO A 138 -11.59 2.75 -7.91
C PRO A 138 -12.49 1.52 -7.82
N ILE A 139 -13.27 1.24 -8.87
CA ILE A 139 -14.16 0.09 -8.95
C ILE A 139 -13.36 -1.22 -8.96
N ASP A 140 -12.29 -1.29 -9.75
CA ASP A 140 -11.40 -2.46 -9.77
C ASP A 140 -10.80 -2.71 -8.38
N ALA A 141 -10.33 -1.65 -7.71
CA ALA A 141 -9.77 -1.76 -6.36
C ALA A 141 -10.78 -2.31 -5.35
N ASN A 142 -12.04 -1.85 -5.38
CA ASN A 142 -13.11 -2.37 -4.53
C ASN A 142 -13.39 -3.85 -4.85
N ARG A 143 -13.61 -4.18 -6.13
CA ARG A 143 -13.94 -5.54 -6.58
C ARG A 143 -12.86 -6.55 -6.17
N ASP A 144 -11.59 -6.16 -6.24
CA ASP A 144 -10.46 -7.02 -5.93
C ASP A 144 -10.12 -7.07 -4.43
N GLY A 145 -10.86 -6.32 -3.58
CA GLY A 145 -10.81 -6.42 -2.12
C GLY A 145 -9.83 -5.48 -1.44
N ALA A 146 -9.55 -4.31 -2.02
CA ALA A 146 -8.78 -3.25 -1.36
C ALA A 146 -9.49 -2.74 -0.10
N SER A 147 -8.74 -2.51 0.98
CA SER A 147 -9.26 -1.85 2.19
C SER A 147 -9.32 -0.33 2.03
N TYR A 148 -8.33 0.24 1.35
CA TYR A 148 -8.20 1.67 1.09
C TYR A 148 -7.57 1.92 -0.28
N ILE A 149 -7.82 3.12 -0.83
CA ILE A 149 -7.16 3.62 -2.03
C ILE A 149 -6.43 4.93 -1.76
N VAL A 150 -5.31 5.15 -2.45
CA VAL A 150 -4.57 6.42 -2.42
C VAL A 150 -4.72 7.09 -3.77
N VAL A 151 -5.36 8.26 -3.77
CA VAL A 151 -5.63 9.02 -4.98
C VAL A 151 -5.02 10.42 -4.86
N GLY A 152 -4.04 10.69 -5.71
CA GLY A 152 -3.34 11.98 -5.76
C GLY A 152 -3.84 12.85 -6.90
N ARG A 153 -3.05 12.93 -7.98
CA ARG A 153 -3.25 13.84 -9.13
C ARG A 153 -4.62 13.75 -9.82
N SER A 154 -5.29 12.59 -9.78
CA SER A 154 -6.67 12.46 -10.27
C SER A 154 -7.64 13.39 -9.54
N ILE A 155 -7.36 13.75 -8.28
CA ILE A 155 -8.14 14.70 -7.49
C ILE A 155 -7.49 16.09 -7.57
N THR A 156 -6.23 16.20 -7.14
CA THR A 156 -5.57 17.51 -6.94
C THR A 156 -5.25 18.25 -8.23
N GLY A 157 -5.17 17.56 -9.37
CA GLY A 157 -4.98 18.12 -10.69
C GLY A 157 -6.27 18.47 -11.42
N ASN A 158 -7.43 18.24 -10.83
CA ASN A 158 -8.72 18.55 -11.44
C ASN A 158 -9.16 19.98 -11.14
N VAL A 159 -9.92 20.59 -12.04
CA VAL A 159 -10.48 21.94 -11.85
C VAL A 159 -11.49 22.01 -10.70
N ASN A 160 -12.14 20.91 -10.37
CA ASN A 160 -13.05 20.77 -9.23
C ASN A 160 -12.63 19.56 -8.36
N PRO A 161 -11.63 19.69 -7.49
CA PRO A 161 -11.08 18.57 -6.71
C PRO A 161 -12.09 18.01 -5.70
N GLU A 162 -13.01 18.82 -5.18
CA GLU A 162 -14.02 18.35 -4.21
C GLU A 162 -15.02 17.40 -4.87
N GLU A 163 -15.56 17.79 -6.03
CA GLU A 163 -16.47 16.95 -6.81
C GLU A 163 -15.76 15.66 -7.26
N ARG A 164 -14.52 15.80 -7.73
CA ARG A 164 -13.70 14.66 -8.16
C ARG A 164 -13.47 13.68 -7.02
N TYR A 165 -13.19 14.15 -5.83
CA TYR A 165 -13.08 13.32 -4.64
C TYR A 165 -14.39 12.57 -4.36
N ARG A 166 -15.54 13.24 -4.41
CA ARG A 166 -16.86 12.61 -4.18
C ARG A 166 -17.15 11.51 -5.20
N VAL A 167 -16.87 11.76 -6.47
CA VAL A 167 -17.03 10.75 -7.54
C VAL A 167 -16.17 9.53 -7.27
N ILE A 168 -14.89 9.72 -7.04
CA ILE A 168 -13.94 8.62 -6.80
C ILE A 168 -14.30 7.83 -5.54
N LYS A 169 -14.68 8.53 -4.46
CA LYS A 169 -15.13 7.89 -3.22
C LYS A 169 -16.35 7.01 -3.48
N ASN A 170 -17.37 7.53 -4.16
CA ASN A 170 -18.58 6.77 -4.48
C ASN A 170 -18.27 5.56 -5.37
N MET A 171 -17.41 5.71 -6.38
CA MET A 171 -16.98 4.59 -7.22
C MET A 171 -16.31 3.48 -6.40
N PHE A 172 -15.46 3.86 -5.45
CA PHE A 172 -14.80 2.89 -4.58
C PHE A 172 -15.77 2.23 -3.59
N GLU A 173 -16.64 3.01 -2.93
CA GLU A 173 -17.56 2.48 -1.92
C GLU A 173 -18.68 1.62 -2.53
N MET A 174 -19.16 1.96 -3.73
CA MET A 174 -20.23 1.23 -4.41
C MET A 174 -19.72 0.07 -5.28
N GLY A 175 -18.47 0.12 -5.72
CA GLY A 175 -17.90 -0.87 -6.63
C GLY A 175 -18.76 -1.05 -7.88
N ASP A 176 -19.03 -2.29 -8.29
CA ASP A 176 -19.84 -2.61 -9.48
C ASP A 176 -21.26 -2.06 -9.44
N LYS A 177 -21.80 -1.68 -8.28
CA LYS A 177 -23.13 -1.05 -8.15
C LYS A 177 -23.12 0.40 -8.65
N TYR A 178 -21.96 1.04 -8.78
CA TYR A 178 -21.85 2.40 -9.27
C TYR A 178 -22.23 2.53 -10.76
N VAL A 179 -22.03 1.47 -11.54
CA VAL A 179 -22.21 1.44 -13.01
C VAL A 179 -23.65 1.05 -13.41
N ARG A 180 -24.49 0.65 -12.45
CA ARG A 180 -25.90 0.30 -12.67
C ARG A 180 -26.82 1.48 -12.41
#